data_1b506b16df2d1599234b30ca8ff84d00
#
_entry.id   1b506b16df2d1599234b30ca8ff84d00
#
_cell.length_a   1.000
_cell.length_b   1.000
_cell.length_c   1.000
_cell.angle_alpha   90.00
_cell.angle_beta   90.00
_cell.angle_gamma   90.00
#
_symmetry.space_group_name_H-M   'P 1'
#
loop_
_entity.id
_entity.type
_entity.pdbx_description
1 polymer ?
#
loop_
_entity_poly.entity_id
_entity_poly.type
_entity_poly.pdbx_seq_one_letter_code
_entity_poly.pdbx_strand_id
1 'polypeptide(L)'
;MAALATDPNKRRRLMVELLARTGMRSGELAALTSDAMVRIGDTHWLRIPVGKLHNDRYVPLHPLLVELITDWLATRPPSRSGRLVERDDGQPFDRRTIHRYVVAAAKRAGVGHVHPHQLRHTLATQAINRGMSLEAIAALLGHRSMRMTLTYARISDRTVADEYFRVTEAVEAGYRNSAAFPAEVEGHNMRRLAADHRRLLGNGHCTRPVALDYSFETICERCGFFETGPQFVPILRRQRDDALQHGEPARIELFNQLLDSIDDTT
;
A
#
# COMPACT_ATOMS: atom_id res chain seq x y z
N MET A 1 25.57 -1.13 -0.07
CA MET A 1 25.37 -2.19 -1.08
C MET A 1 26.64 -2.47 -1.90
N ALA A 2 27.39 -1.45 -2.38
CA ALA A 2 28.62 -1.69 -3.15
C ALA A 2 29.63 -2.61 -2.43
N ALA A 3 29.88 -2.42 -1.14
CA ALA A 3 30.77 -3.26 -0.35
C ALA A 3 30.32 -4.73 -0.20
N LEU A 4 29.03 -5.02 -0.40
CA LEU A 4 28.53 -6.40 -0.42
C LEU A 4 28.84 -7.10 -1.74
N ALA A 5 28.90 -6.38 -2.84
CA ALA A 5 29.20 -6.94 -4.16
C ALA A 5 30.58 -7.61 -4.18
N THR A 6 31.54 -7.10 -3.39
CA THR A 6 32.90 -7.60 -3.27
C THR A 6 33.14 -8.49 -2.04
N ASP A 7 32.09 -8.92 -1.35
CA ASP A 7 32.25 -9.78 -0.19
C ASP A 7 32.69 -11.19 -0.62
N PRO A 8 33.87 -11.69 -0.18
CA PRO A 8 34.37 -13.01 -0.55
C PRO A 8 33.54 -14.15 0.04
N ASN A 9 32.77 -13.89 1.11
CA ASN A 9 31.90 -14.88 1.72
C ASN A 9 30.52 -14.84 1.04
N LYS A 10 30.32 -15.70 0.02
CA LYS A 10 29.07 -15.81 -0.75
C LYS A 10 27.83 -15.99 0.15
N ARG A 11 27.95 -16.83 1.19
CA ARG A 11 26.86 -17.09 2.15
C ARG A 11 26.45 -15.82 2.89
N ARG A 12 27.42 -15.06 3.41
CA ARG A 12 27.19 -13.80 4.11
C ARG A 12 26.57 -12.78 3.15
N ARG A 13 27.11 -12.63 1.94
CA ARG A 13 26.58 -11.74 0.91
C ARG A 13 25.11 -12.05 0.63
N LEU A 14 24.78 -13.31 0.34
CA LEU A 14 23.39 -13.73 0.07
C LEU A 14 22.46 -13.40 1.25
N MET A 15 22.86 -13.74 2.47
CA MET A 15 22.04 -13.52 3.66
C MET A 15 21.77 -12.03 3.90
N VAL A 16 22.76 -11.17 3.76
CA VAL A 16 22.62 -9.73 3.99
C VAL A 16 21.83 -9.06 2.86
N GLU A 17 22.03 -9.47 1.60
CA GLU A 17 21.26 -8.97 0.45
C GLU A 17 19.77 -9.37 0.56
N LEU A 18 19.48 -10.60 0.98
CA LEU A 18 18.11 -11.03 1.25
C LEU A 18 17.45 -10.17 2.33
N LEU A 19 18.08 -9.97 3.48
CA LEU A 19 17.56 -9.14 4.56
C LEU A 19 17.32 -7.68 4.11
N ALA A 20 18.26 -7.12 3.36
CA ALA A 20 18.21 -5.72 2.96
C ALA A 20 17.15 -5.43 1.88
N ARG A 21 16.94 -6.35 0.94
CA ARG A 21 16.04 -6.14 -0.21
C ARG A 21 14.64 -6.68 -0.03
N THR A 22 14.44 -7.64 0.88
CA THR A 22 13.11 -8.21 1.13
C THR A 22 12.50 -7.75 2.46
N GLY A 23 13.33 -7.18 3.34
CA GLY A 23 12.89 -6.78 4.67
C GLY A 23 12.46 -7.95 5.55
N MET A 24 12.83 -9.21 5.23
CA MET A 24 12.48 -10.35 6.05
C MET A 24 13.13 -10.29 7.43
N ARG A 25 12.52 -10.98 8.40
CA ARG A 25 13.08 -11.12 9.75
C ARG A 25 14.19 -12.17 9.76
N SER A 26 15.15 -12.05 10.69
CA SER A 26 16.22 -13.04 10.82
C SER A 26 15.71 -14.48 11.04
N GLY A 27 14.59 -14.64 11.75
CA GLY A 27 13.96 -15.96 11.93
C GLY A 27 13.35 -16.50 10.63
N GLU A 28 12.81 -15.65 9.78
CA GLU A 28 12.27 -16.02 8.46
C GLU A 28 13.41 -16.45 7.53
N LEU A 29 14.53 -15.70 7.53
CA LEU A 29 15.73 -16.08 6.78
C LEU A 29 16.28 -17.44 7.22
N ALA A 30 16.36 -17.70 8.53
CA ALA A 30 16.82 -18.96 9.06
C ALA A 30 15.90 -20.15 8.70
N ALA A 31 14.62 -19.88 8.48
CA ALA A 31 13.63 -20.90 8.12
C ALA A 31 13.46 -21.09 6.61
N LEU A 32 14.08 -20.23 5.79
CA LEU A 32 13.91 -20.24 4.35
C LEU A 32 14.45 -21.53 3.73
N THR A 33 13.65 -22.17 2.88
CA THR A 33 13.98 -23.43 2.21
C THR A 33 14.62 -23.24 0.84
N SER A 34 15.25 -24.27 0.32
CA SER A 34 15.93 -24.23 -0.99
C SER A 34 14.98 -24.02 -2.17
N ASP A 35 13.73 -24.44 -2.01
CA ASP A 35 12.63 -24.31 -2.97
C ASP A 35 11.78 -23.04 -2.78
N ALA A 36 12.24 -22.12 -1.91
CA ALA A 36 11.51 -20.89 -1.61
C ALA A 36 11.41 -19.93 -2.80
N MET A 37 12.34 -20.02 -3.78
CA MET A 37 12.25 -19.24 -5.00
C MET A 37 11.26 -19.91 -5.96
N VAL A 38 10.19 -19.20 -6.28
CA VAL A 38 9.13 -19.68 -7.20
C VAL A 38 8.95 -18.70 -8.35
N ARG A 39 8.53 -19.20 -9.50
CA ARG A 39 8.19 -18.36 -10.65
C ARG A 39 6.67 -18.23 -10.77
N ILE A 40 6.18 -16.99 -10.84
CA ILE A 40 4.76 -16.68 -11.05
C ILE A 40 4.70 -15.73 -12.26
N GLY A 41 4.16 -16.20 -13.37
CA GLY A 41 4.25 -15.51 -14.66
C GLY A 41 5.72 -15.33 -15.08
N ASP A 42 6.11 -14.10 -15.39
CA ASP A 42 7.48 -13.75 -15.80
C ASP A 42 8.36 -13.26 -14.63
N THR A 43 7.83 -13.26 -13.42
CA THR A 43 8.54 -12.73 -12.24
C THR A 43 8.91 -13.85 -11.27
N HIS A 44 10.12 -13.76 -10.70
CA HIS A 44 10.53 -14.61 -9.59
C HIS A 44 10.08 -14.02 -8.26
N TRP A 45 9.56 -14.88 -7.40
CA TRP A 45 9.06 -14.55 -6.08
C TRP A 45 9.74 -15.40 -5.02
N LEU A 46 9.88 -14.84 -3.83
CA LEU A 46 10.36 -15.57 -2.67
C LEU A 46 9.19 -15.89 -1.75
N ARG A 47 8.92 -17.17 -1.57
CA ARG A 47 7.96 -17.67 -0.59
C ARG A 47 8.60 -17.65 0.81
N ILE A 48 8.13 -16.77 1.67
CA ILE A 48 8.62 -16.60 3.03
C ILE A 48 7.62 -17.25 3.98
N PRO A 49 8.00 -18.33 4.70
CA PRO A 49 7.10 -19.00 5.63
C PRO A 49 6.78 -18.10 6.83
N VAL A 50 5.50 -17.93 7.15
CA VAL A 50 5.02 -17.10 8.27
C VAL A 50 4.42 -18.02 9.35
N GLY A 51 5.28 -18.66 10.12
CA GLY A 51 4.91 -19.41 11.34
C GLY A 51 4.00 -20.61 11.13
N LYS A 52 3.38 -21.11 12.21
CA LYS A 52 2.61 -22.38 12.26
C LYS A 52 1.25 -22.34 11.52
N LEU A 53 0.80 -21.21 11.00
CA LEU A 53 -0.55 -21.01 10.44
C LEU A 53 -0.58 -20.92 8.92
N HIS A 54 0.42 -21.42 8.20
CA HIS A 54 0.48 -21.53 6.73
C HIS A 54 0.13 -20.27 5.92
N ASN A 55 0.26 -19.09 6.51
CA ASN A 55 0.11 -17.82 5.79
C ASN A 55 1.47 -17.38 5.23
N ASP A 56 1.97 -18.11 4.25
CA ASP A 56 3.19 -17.74 3.54
C ASP A 56 2.97 -16.43 2.81
N ARG A 57 3.94 -15.52 2.89
CA ARG A 57 3.93 -14.32 2.07
C ARG A 57 4.89 -14.45 0.91
N TYR A 58 4.52 -13.85 -0.20
CA TYR A 58 5.33 -13.81 -1.40
C TYR A 58 5.92 -12.42 -1.59
N VAL A 59 7.23 -12.35 -1.80
CA VAL A 59 7.97 -11.10 -2.03
C VAL A 59 8.60 -11.16 -3.41
N PRO A 60 8.39 -10.16 -4.28
CA PRO A 60 9.02 -10.15 -5.59
C PRO A 60 10.54 -10.08 -5.45
N LEU A 61 11.26 -10.86 -6.24
CA LEU A 61 12.70 -10.91 -6.21
C LEU A 61 13.31 -9.93 -7.23
N HIS A 62 14.20 -9.09 -6.74
CA HIS A 62 15.07 -8.30 -7.60
C HIS A 62 16.00 -9.24 -8.41
N PRO A 63 16.30 -8.97 -9.70
CA PRO A 63 17.13 -9.83 -10.54
C PRO A 63 18.44 -10.27 -9.88
N LEU A 64 19.14 -9.35 -9.21
CA LEU A 64 20.34 -9.65 -8.45
C LEU A 64 20.14 -10.77 -7.39
N LEU A 65 18.97 -10.81 -6.72
CA LEU A 65 18.69 -11.86 -5.74
C LEU A 65 18.44 -13.20 -6.42
N VAL A 66 17.83 -13.20 -7.59
CA VAL A 66 17.64 -14.42 -8.41
C VAL A 66 19.02 -15.00 -8.77
N GLU A 67 19.93 -14.17 -9.28
CA GLU A 67 21.31 -14.56 -9.60
C GLU A 67 22.06 -15.11 -8.37
N LEU A 68 22.01 -14.38 -7.25
CA LEU A 68 22.70 -14.79 -6.03
C LEU A 68 22.17 -16.10 -5.44
N ILE A 69 20.86 -16.33 -5.48
CA ILE A 69 20.25 -17.58 -5.02
C ILE A 69 20.63 -18.72 -5.95
N THR A 70 20.57 -18.51 -7.26
CA THR A 70 20.92 -19.52 -8.27
C THR A 70 22.39 -19.91 -8.16
N ASP A 71 23.30 -18.92 -8.12
CA ASP A 71 24.75 -19.19 -7.95
C ASP A 71 25.04 -19.92 -6.61
N TRP A 72 24.37 -19.50 -5.54
CA TRP A 72 24.51 -20.15 -4.25
C TRP A 72 24.03 -21.61 -4.29
N LEU A 73 22.87 -21.88 -4.85
CA LEU A 73 22.33 -23.25 -4.96
C LEU A 73 23.23 -24.17 -5.82
N ALA A 74 23.85 -23.61 -6.86
CA ALA A 74 24.75 -24.35 -7.76
C ALA A 74 26.11 -24.64 -7.11
N THR A 75 26.59 -23.79 -6.20
CA THR A 75 27.99 -23.85 -5.68
C THR A 75 28.09 -24.34 -4.25
N ARG A 76 26.98 -24.34 -3.47
CA ARG A 76 26.99 -24.80 -2.08
C ARG A 76 27.02 -26.34 -1.97
N PRO A 77 27.50 -26.90 -0.85
CA PRO A 77 27.31 -28.32 -0.56
C PRO A 77 25.82 -28.69 -0.51
N PRO A 78 25.45 -29.95 -0.78
CA PRO A 78 24.08 -30.42 -0.62
C PRO A 78 23.55 -30.11 0.79
N SER A 79 22.35 -29.50 0.85
CA SER A 79 21.72 -29.18 2.14
C SER A 79 21.24 -30.44 2.84
N ARG A 80 21.55 -30.56 4.12
CA ARG A 80 21.09 -31.66 4.98
C ARG A 80 19.70 -31.38 5.57
N SER A 81 19.35 -30.11 5.72
CA SER A 81 18.10 -29.66 6.34
C SER A 81 17.05 -29.16 5.32
N GLY A 82 17.35 -29.15 4.03
CA GLY A 82 16.51 -28.56 2.98
C GLY A 82 16.44 -27.04 3.02
N ARG A 83 17.23 -26.37 3.87
CA ARG A 83 17.24 -24.91 4.00
C ARG A 83 18.08 -24.24 2.92
N LEU A 84 17.70 -23.01 2.56
CA LEU A 84 18.46 -22.20 1.62
C LEU A 84 19.87 -21.92 2.16
N VAL A 85 19.96 -21.57 3.44
CA VAL A 85 21.23 -21.34 4.14
C VAL A 85 21.25 -22.14 5.44
N GLU A 86 22.35 -22.85 5.65
CA GLU A 86 22.60 -23.62 6.86
C GLU A 86 24.08 -23.52 7.26
N ARG A 87 24.39 -23.87 8.48
CA ARG A 87 25.77 -23.94 8.99
C ARG A 87 26.48 -25.15 8.38
N ASP A 88 27.80 -25.21 8.52
CA ASP A 88 28.60 -26.32 7.99
C ASP A 88 28.29 -27.67 8.65
N ASP A 89 27.72 -27.63 9.87
CA ASP A 89 27.21 -28.80 10.59
C ASP A 89 25.78 -29.21 10.18
N GLY A 90 25.16 -28.51 9.21
CA GLY A 90 23.81 -28.77 8.74
C GLY A 90 22.71 -28.15 9.63
N GLN A 91 23.08 -27.48 10.73
CA GLN A 91 22.13 -26.84 11.62
C GLN A 91 21.65 -25.48 11.06
N PRO A 92 20.46 -25.05 11.40
CA PRO A 92 19.96 -23.73 11.04
C PRO A 92 20.80 -22.63 11.67
N PHE A 93 20.90 -21.49 10.99
CA PHE A 93 21.50 -20.31 11.59
C PHE A 93 20.64 -19.79 12.75
N ASP A 94 21.28 -19.52 13.88
CA ASP A 94 20.69 -18.78 14.97
C ASP A 94 20.66 -17.26 14.67
N ARG A 95 19.78 -16.53 15.36
CA ARG A 95 19.62 -15.08 15.16
C ARG A 95 20.89 -14.30 15.50
N ARG A 96 21.71 -14.78 16.46
CA ARG A 96 22.97 -14.13 16.85
C ARG A 96 24.00 -14.23 15.76
N THR A 97 24.12 -15.37 15.09
CA THR A 97 25.03 -15.54 13.96
C THR A 97 24.62 -14.69 12.76
N ILE A 98 23.33 -14.63 12.44
CA ILE A 98 22.79 -13.72 11.40
C ILE A 98 23.13 -12.27 11.73
N HIS A 99 22.93 -11.86 12.97
CA HIS A 99 23.30 -10.52 13.46
C HIS A 99 24.80 -10.24 13.24
N ARG A 100 25.69 -11.18 13.62
CA ARG A 100 27.14 -11.02 13.40
C ARG A 100 27.50 -10.86 11.93
N TYR A 101 26.80 -11.54 11.03
CA TYR A 101 27.03 -11.40 9.59
C TYR A 101 26.64 -10.01 9.09
N VAL A 102 25.53 -9.46 9.56
CA VAL A 102 25.11 -8.08 9.21
C VAL A 102 26.10 -7.07 9.76
N VAL A 103 26.52 -7.20 11.03
CA VAL A 103 27.53 -6.29 11.65
C VAL A 103 28.86 -6.36 10.90
N ALA A 104 29.34 -7.57 10.53
CA ALA A 104 30.57 -7.72 9.78
C ALA A 104 30.48 -7.07 8.39
N ALA A 105 29.36 -7.20 7.70
CA ALA A 105 29.12 -6.55 6.42
C ALA A 105 29.07 -5.02 6.56
N ALA A 106 28.40 -4.49 7.60
CA ALA A 106 28.35 -3.07 7.90
C ALA A 106 29.73 -2.48 8.19
N LYS A 107 30.56 -3.18 8.99
CA LYS A 107 31.96 -2.79 9.27
C LYS A 107 32.78 -2.71 8.00
N ARG A 108 32.67 -3.70 7.10
CA ARG A 108 33.36 -3.68 5.79
C ARG A 108 32.90 -2.53 4.91
N ALA A 109 31.64 -2.15 5.00
CA ALA A 109 31.05 -1.03 4.24
C ALA A 109 31.35 0.35 4.86
N GLY A 110 31.97 0.43 6.04
CA GLY A 110 32.25 1.70 6.73
C GLY A 110 30.99 2.44 7.22
N VAL A 111 29.85 1.74 7.37
CA VAL A 111 28.56 2.39 7.71
C VAL A 111 28.18 2.30 9.20
N GLY A 112 29.15 2.03 10.06
CA GLY A 112 28.92 1.93 11.50
C GLY A 112 28.22 0.65 11.92
N HIS A 113 27.55 0.70 13.08
CA HIS A 113 26.86 -0.48 13.64
C HIS A 113 25.46 -0.61 13.05
N VAL A 114 25.22 -1.70 12.31
CA VAL A 114 23.94 -2.02 11.69
C VAL A 114 23.48 -3.40 12.16
N HIS A 115 22.20 -3.55 12.47
CA HIS A 115 21.57 -4.82 12.83
C HIS A 115 20.42 -5.18 11.85
N PRO A 116 20.01 -6.46 11.79
CA PRO A 116 19.00 -6.91 10.80
C PRO A 116 17.69 -6.10 10.80
N HIS A 117 17.22 -5.68 11.97
CA HIS A 117 15.98 -4.92 12.06
C HIS A 117 16.11 -3.52 11.44
N GLN A 118 17.29 -2.88 11.54
CA GLN A 118 17.54 -1.60 10.85
C GLN A 118 17.49 -1.73 9.33
N LEU A 119 17.98 -2.83 8.74
CA LEU A 119 17.85 -3.06 7.30
C LEU A 119 16.38 -3.06 6.86
N ARG A 120 15.52 -3.74 7.64
CA ARG A 120 14.09 -3.76 7.40
C ARG A 120 13.44 -2.37 7.56
N HIS A 121 13.82 -1.61 8.59
CA HIS A 121 13.37 -0.22 8.77
C HIS A 121 13.81 0.67 7.62
N THR A 122 15.06 0.56 7.19
CA THR A 122 15.59 1.32 6.06
C THR A 122 14.82 1.03 4.78
N LEU A 123 14.53 -0.25 4.50
CA LEU A 123 13.73 -0.64 3.34
C LEU A 123 12.33 -0.01 3.40
N ALA A 124 11.64 -0.11 4.55
CA ALA A 124 10.31 0.46 4.72
C ALA A 124 10.31 1.98 4.51
N THR A 125 11.22 2.69 5.16
CA THR A 125 11.36 4.15 5.02
C THR A 125 11.67 4.56 3.59
N GLN A 126 12.58 3.85 2.91
CA GLN A 126 12.91 4.13 1.51
C GLN A 126 11.74 3.82 0.57
N ALA A 127 10.95 2.79 0.85
CA ALA A 127 9.78 2.44 0.06
C ALA A 127 8.70 3.53 0.16
N ILE A 128 8.40 4.02 1.39
CA ILE A 128 7.48 5.15 1.61
C ILE A 128 7.97 6.38 0.87
N ASN A 129 9.24 6.77 1.06
CA ASN A 129 9.82 7.97 0.45
C ASN A 129 9.85 7.92 -1.08
N ARG A 130 9.65 6.73 -1.67
CA ARG A 130 9.54 6.53 -3.13
C ARG A 130 8.11 6.27 -3.59
N GLY A 131 7.12 6.51 -2.74
CA GLY A 131 5.70 6.47 -3.09
C GLY A 131 5.06 5.08 -3.08
N MET A 132 5.69 4.07 -2.44
CA MET A 132 5.01 2.78 -2.22
C MET A 132 3.90 2.95 -1.18
N SER A 133 2.70 2.43 -1.47
CA SER A 133 1.57 2.54 -0.56
C SER A 133 1.82 1.79 0.76
N LEU A 134 1.17 2.24 1.84
CA LEU A 134 1.31 1.62 3.16
C LEU A 134 0.83 0.17 3.17
N GLU A 135 -0.21 -0.15 2.38
CA GLU A 135 -0.75 -1.50 2.20
C GLU A 135 0.27 -2.40 1.52
N ALA A 136 0.91 -1.92 0.45
CA ALA A 136 1.96 -2.66 -0.25
C ALA A 136 3.17 -2.92 0.65
N ILE A 137 3.57 -1.93 1.47
CA ILE A 137 4.64 -2.09 2.46
C ILE A 137 4.24 -3.08 3.56
N ALA A 138 2.99 -3.01 4.05
CA ALA A 138 2.48 -3.96 5.04
C ALA A 138 2.52 -5.40 4.51
N ALA A 139 2.07 -5.60 3.26
CA ALA A 139 2.10 -6.89 2.58
C ALA A 139 3.55 -7.37 2.38
N LEU A 140 4.44 -6.51 1.84
CA LEU A 140 5.86 -6.81 1.63
C LEU A 140 6.55 -7.26 2.92
N LEU A 141 6.29 -6.56 4.01
CA LEU A 141 6.93 -6.83 5.30
C LEU A 141 6.20 -7.92 6.12
N GLY A 142 4.99 -8.30 5.76
CA GLY A 142 4.16 -9.25 6.53
C GLY A 142 3.79 -8.66 7.90
N HIS A 143 3.25 -7.45 7.90
CA HIS A 143 2.68 -6.83 9.10
C HIS A 143 1.27 -7.37 9.34
N ARG A 144 0.98 -7.83 10.55
CA ARG A 144 -0.36 -8.28 10.95
C ARG A 144 -1.34 -7.14 11.18
N SER A 145 -0.84 -5.92 11.35
CA SER A 145 -1.62 -4.73 11.62
C SER A 145 -1.01 -3.54 10.90
N MET A 146 -1.84 -2.72 10.28
CA MET A 146 -1.44 -1.45 9.66
C MET A 146 -0.77 -0.49 10.65
N ARG A 147 -1.10 -0.59 11.94
CA ARG A 147 -0.45 0.19 13.00
C ARG A 147 1.07 0.05 13.00
N MET A 148 1.59 -1.14 12.66
CA MET A 148 3.03 -1.38 12.54
C MET A 148 3.64 -0.63 11.36
N THR A 149 2.90 -0.47 10.27
CA THR A 149 3.35 0.25 9.07
C THR A 149 3.23 1.76 9.26
N LEU A 150 2.20 2.24 9.96
CA LEU A 150 1.99 3.66 10.28
C LEU A 150 3.16 4.26 11.10
N THR A 151 3.92 3.45 11.81
CA THR A 151 5.13 3.91 12.52
C THR A 151 6.15 4.50 11.54
N TYR A 152 6.24 3.96 10.32
CA TYR A 152 7.13 4.49 9.27
C TYR A 152 6.57 5.75 8.61
N ALA A 153 5.26 5.88 8.49
CA ALA A 153 4.61 7.07 7.93
C ALA A 153 4.86 8.32 8.80
N ARG A 154 4.94 8.14 10.13
CA ARG A 154 5.22 9.25 11.07
C ARG A 154 6.65 9.82 10.97
N ILE A 155 7.57 9.08 10.37
CA ILE A 155 8.97 9.51 10.19
C ILE A 155 9.13 10.36 8.92
N SER A 156 8.10 10.43 8.08
CA SER A 156 8.14 10.99 6.73
C SER A 156 7.36 12.32 6.61
N ASP A 157 7.64 13.30 7.50
CA ASP A 157 7.08 14.66 7.37
C ASP A 157 7.37 15.29 6.00
N ARG A 158 8.50 14.91 5.39
CA ARG A 158 8.90 15.38 4.07
C ARG A 158 8.00 14.81 2.97
N THR A 159 7.58 13.56 3.08
CA THR A 159 6.69 12.91 2.09
C THR A 159 5.29 13.55 2.10
N VAL A 160 4.80 13.96 3.26
CA VAL A 160 3.50 14.66 3.37
C VAL A 160 3.57 16.01 2.66
N ALA A 161 4.65 16.76 2.86
CA ALA A 161 4.85 18.04 2.18
C ALA A 161 4.99 17.86 0.66
N ASP A 162 5.82 16.90 0.23
CA ASP A 162 6.05 16.61 -1.20
C ASP A 162 4.77 16.13 -1.89
N GLU A 163 3.97 15.28 -1.25
CA GLU A 163 2.66 14.83 -1.74
C GLU A 163 1.67 15.99 -1.80
N TYR A 164 1.61 16.83 -0.75
CA TYR A 164 0.74 18.00 -0.72
C TYR A 164 1.07 18.96 -1.87
N PHE A 165 2.35 19.30 -2.04
CA PHE A 165 2.76 20.20 -3.13
C PHE A 165 2.50 19.60 -4.50
N ARG A 166 2.78 18.30 -4.69
CA ARG A 166 2.50 17.61 -5.96
C ARG A 166 1.00 17.62 -6.31
N VAL A 167 0.14 17.34 -5.34
CA VAL A 167 -1.32 17.35 -5.53
C VAL A 167 -1.79 18.79 -5.76
N THR A 168 -1.30 19.76 -5.00
CA THR A 168 -1.67 21.17 -5.14
C THR A 168 -1.24 21.72 -6.50
N GLU A 169 -0.01 21.41 -6.93
CA GLU A 169 0.47 21.80 -8.28
C GLU A 169 -0.37 21.18 -9.40
N ALA A 170 -0.76 19.92 -9.26
CA ALA A 170 -1.61 19.23 -10.23
C ALA A 170 -3.02 19.86 -10.28
N VAL A 171 -3.58 20.20 -9.12
CA VAL A 171 -4.87 20.90 -9.01
C VAL A 171 -4.77 22.30 -9.59
N GLU A 172 -3.73 23.07 -9.26
CA GLU A 172 -3.51 24.41 -9.80
C GLU A 172 -3.26 24.41 -11.31
N ALA A 173 -2.51 23.42 -11.81
CA ALA A 173 -2.31 23.23 -13.25
C ALA A 173 -3.64 22.95 -13.97
N GLY A 174 -4.54 22.17 -13.35
CA GLY A 174 -5.91 21.95 -13.83
C GLY A 174 -6.72 23.24 -13.89
N TYR A 175 -6.60 24.11 -12.89
CA TYR A 175 -7.28 25.42 -12.89
C TYR A 175 -6.68 26.44 -13.88
N ARG A 176 -5.36 26.41 -14.10
CA ARG A 176 -4.71 27.29 -15.11
C ARG A 176 -5.08 26.91 -16.54
N ASN A 177 -5.40 25.64 -16.78
CA ASN A 177 -5.80 25.12 -18.09
C ASN A 177 -7.33 25.00 -18.26
N SER A 178 -8.13 25.74 -17.49
CA SER A 178 -9.60 25.65 -17.52
C SER A 178 -10.26 26.31 -18.75
N ALA A 179 -9.52 26.49 -19.85
CA ALA A 179 -10.08 26.66 -21.17
C ALA A 179 -10.10 25.28 -21.85
N ALA A 180 -11.23 24.59 -21.75
CA ALA A 180 -11.54 23.28 -22.36
C ALA A 180 -10.78 22.06 -21.76
N PHE A 181 -11.43 21.38 -20.82
CA PHE A 181 -11.16 19.95 -20.65
C PHE A 181 -11.62 19.21 -21.92
N PRO A 182 -10.75 18.56 -22.68
CA PRO A 182 -11.20 17.64 -23.70
C PRO A 182 -11.96 16.51 -23.00
N ALA A 183 -13.12 16.14 -23.52
CA ALA A 183 -13.96 15.03 -23.02
C ALA A 183 -13.25 13.66 -22.98
N GLU A 184 -12.02 13.60 -23.46
CA GLU A 184 -11.17 12.41 -23.56
C GLU A 184 -10.25 12.16 -22.36
N VAL A 185 -10.15 13.07 -21.37
CA VAL A 185 -9.34 12.87 -20.15
C VAL A 185 -10.09 12.07 -19.08
N GLU A 186 -11.34 11.70 -19.33
CA GLU A 186 -12.05 10.70 -18.52
C GLU A 186 -11.52 9.28 -18.77
N GLY A 187 -10.28 9.00 -18.37
CA GLY A 187 -9.76 7.65 -18.34
C GLY A 187 -10.65 6.73 -17.48
N HIS A 188 -10.77 5.48 -17.86
CA HIS A 188 -11.58 4.44 -17.17
C HIS A 188 -11.38 4.45 -15.64
N ASN A 189 -10.19 4.78 -15.16
CA ASN A 189 -9.85 4.90 -13.73
C ASN A 189 -10.46 6.12 -13.06
N MET A 190 -10.62 7.25 -13.76
CA MET A 190 -11.25 8.45 -13.21
C MET A 190 -12.76 8.31 -13.12
N ARG A 191 -13.41 7.62 -14.08
CA ARG A 191 -14.84 7.25 -13.97
C ARG A 191 -15.09 6.31 -12.81
N ARG A 192 -14.18 5.38 -12.57
CA ARG A 192 -14.26 4.43 -11.45
C ARG A 192 -14.07 5.14 -10.11
N LEU A 193 -13.09 6.04 -9.99
CA LEU A 193 -12.90 6.89 -8.81
C LEU A 193 -14.09 7.82 -8.55
N ALA A 194 -14.64 8.44 -9.60
CA ALA A 194 -15.85 9.27 -9.46
C ALA A 194 -17.08 8.44 -9.06
N ALA A 195 -17.20 7.21 -9.55
CA ALA A 195 -18.27 6.28 -9.15
C ALA A 195 -18.10 5.78 -7.71
N ASP A 196 -16.86 5.49 -7.29
CA ASP A 196 -16.53 5.04 -5.94
C ASP A 196 -16.73 6.15 -4.87
N HIS A 197 -16.67 7.43 -5.27
CA HIS A 197 -16.92 8.56 -4.37
C HIS A 197 -18.37 9.02 -4.31
N ARG A 198 -19.24 8.54 -5.19
CA ARG A 198 -20.67 8.86 -5.19
C ARG A 198 -21.48 7.72 -4.60
N ARG A 199 -21.81 7.82 -3.30
CA ARG A 199 -22.78 6.90 -2.70
C ARG A 199 -24.16 7.21 -3.24
N LEU A 200 -24.81 6.23 -3.87
CA LEU A 200 -26.19 6.34 -4.31
C LEU A 200 -27.10 6.39 -3.07
N LEU A 201 -27.89 7.46 -2.97
CA LEU A 201 -28.96 7.62 -2.00
C LEU A 201 -30.30 7.39 -2.71
N GLY A 202 -31.39 7.24 -1.94
CA GLY A 202 -32.71 7.01 -2.51
C GLY A 202 -33.20 8.13 -3.46
N ASN A 203 -32.69 9.36 -3.30
CA ASN A 203 -33.12 10.57 -4.01
C ASN A 203 -31.96 11.46 -4.50
N GLY A 204 -30.74 10.94 -4.51
CA GLY A 204 -29.57 11.67 -4.93
C GLY A 204 -28.28 10.89 -4.75
N HIS A 205 -27.17 11.58 -4.75
CA HIS A 205 -25.83 11.07 -4.52
C HIS A 205 -25.17 11.80 -3.35
N CYS A 206 -24.35 11.09 -2.58
CA CYS A 206 -23.47 11.68 -1.59
C CYS A 206 -22.05 11.74 -2.18
N THR A 207 -21.53 12.96 -2.33
CA THR A 207 -20.16 13.23 -2.85
C THR A 207 -19.12 13.40 -1.74
N ARG A 208 -19.49 13.09 -0.49
CA ARG A 208 -18.61 13.23 0.66
C ARG A 208 -17.40 12.29 0.54
N PRO A 209 -16.17 12.79 0.73
CA PRO A 209 -14.98 11.95 0.80
C PRO A 209 -15.08 10.89 1.91
N VAL A 210 -14.70 9.66 1.60
CA VAL A 210 -14.77 8.50 2.55
C VAL A 210 -13.94 8.72 3.82
N ALA A 211 -12.93 9.59 3.75
CA ALA A 211 -12.06 9.93 4.87
C ALA A 211 -12.67 10.86 5.92
N LEU A 212 -13.81 11.50 5.62
CA LEU A 212 -14.51 12.37 6.57
C LEU A 212 -15.49 11.53 7.39
N ASP A 213 -15.25 11.47 8.71
CA ASP A 213 -16.11 10.79 9.66
C ASP A 213 -17.53 11.37 9.68
N TYR A 214 -18.54 10.52 9.90
CA TYR A 214 -19.93 10.87 9.76
C TYR A 214 -20.68 10.67 11.07
N SER A 215 -21.03 11.78 11.72
CA SER A 215 -21.73 11.77 13.02
C SER A 215 -23.26 11.89 12.94
N PHE A 216 -23.86 12.09 11.74
CA PHE A 216 -25.28 12.34 11.60
C PHE A 216 -25.89 11.54 10.44
N GLU A 217 -26.79 10.61 10.75
CA GLU A 217 -27.40 9.69 9.77
C GLU A 217 -28.71 10.19 9.12
N THR A 218 -29.24 11.37 9.46
CA THR A 218 -30.66 11.64 9.20
C THR A 218 -31.03 12.85 8.35
N ILE A 219 -30.08 13.60 7.77
CA ILE A 219 -30.42 14.80 6.95
C ILE A 219 -29.48 14.91 5.74
N CYS A 220 -29.51 13.89 4.87
CA CYS A 220 -28.67 13.90 3.67
C CYS A 220 -29.04 15.06 2.73
N GLU A 221 -30.30 15.37 2.55
CA GLU A 221 -30.83 16.37 1.62
C GLU A 221 -30.41 17.82 1.95
N ARG A 222 -30.03 18.10 3.20
CA ARG A 222 -29.49 19.41 3.63
C ARG A 222 -27.98 19.45 3.73
N CYS A 223 -27.32 18.36 3.41
CA CYS A 223 -25.88 18.25 3.48
C CYS A 223 -25.24 18.92 2.26
N GLY A 224 -24.16 19.71 2.47
CA GLY A 224 -23.41 20.33 1.38
C GLY A 224 -22.73 19.36 0.40
N PHE A 225 -22.76 18.06 0.69
CA PHE A 225 -22.26 16.98 -0.18
C PHE A 225 -23.40 16.20 -0.86
N PHE A 226 -24.64 16.63 -0.71
CA PHE A 226 -25.79 16.02 -1.38
C PHE A 226 -25.96 16.61 -2.77
N GLU A 227 -25.97 15.74 -3.77
CA GLU A 227 -26.26 16.11 -5.16
C GLU A 227 -27.44 15.32 -5.66
N THR A 228 -28.39 16.00 -6.30
CA THR A 228 -29.53 15.38 -6.98
C THR A 228 -29.57 15.81 -8.44
N GLY A 229 -30.45 15.20 -9.24
CA GLY A 229 -30.53 15.52 -10.68
C GLY A 229 -31.82 14.98 -11.31
N PRO A 230 -31.99 15.22 -12.64
CA PRO A 230 -33.24 14.92 -13.35
C PRO A 230 -33.76 13.49 -13.17
N GLN A 231 -32.87 12.51 -13.00
CA GLN A 231 -33.21 11.10 -12.79
C GLN A 231 -33.96 10.83 -11.46
N PHE A 232 -33.81 11.72 -10.47
CA PHE A 232 -34.44 11.59 -9.15
C PHE A 232 -35.77 12.39 -9.02
N VAL A 233 -36.13 13.21 -10.01
CA VAL A 233 -37.38 14.01 -10.00
C VAL A 233 -38.62 13.18 -9.64
N PRO A 234 -38.85 11.98 -10.20
CA PRO A 234 -40.02 11.17 -9.81
C PRO A 234 -40.03 10.79 -8.33
N ILE A 235 -38.88 10.55 -7.73
CA ILE A 235 -38.72 10.16 -6.34
C ILE A 235 -38.95 11.38 -5.44
N LEU A 236 -38.30 12.51 -5.77
CA LEU A 236 -38.45 13.77 -5.03
C LEU A 236 -39.92 14.26 -5.01
N ARG A 237 -40.64 14.16 -6.14
CA ARG A 237 -42.07 14.47 -6.20
C ARG A 237 -42.91 13.59 -5.28
N ARG A 238 -42.64 12.28 -5.28
CA ARG A 238 -43.33 11.32 -4.38
C ARG A 238 -43.06 11.62 -2.91
N GLN A 239 -41.81 11.94 -2.56
CA GLN A 239 -41.44 12.32 -1.19
C GLN A 239 -42.08 13.64 -0.75
N ARG A 240 -42.20 14.62 -1.65
CA ARG A 240 -42.93 15.87 -1.42
C ARG A 240 -44.41 15.59 -1.16
N ASP A 241 -45.04 14.78 -2.00
CA ASP A 241 -46.44 14.46 -1.92
C ASP A 241 -46.76 13.67 -0.63
N ASP A 242 -45.86 12.80 -0.21
CA ASP A 242 -45.92 12.11 1.08
C ASP A 242 -45.82 13.11 2.26
N ALA A 243 -44.93 14.06 2.20
CA ALA A 243 -44.77 15.11 3.20
C ALA A 243 -46.00 16.03 3.26
N LEU A 244 -46.69 16.28 2.12
CA LEU A 244 -47.94 16.99 2.07
C LEU A 244 -49.06 16.22 2.79
N GLN A 245 -49.18 14.90 2.58
CA GLN A 245 -50.14 14.04 3.23
C GLN A 245 -49.98 13.98 4.76
N HIS A 246 -48.72 14.06 5.22
CA HIS A 246 -48.38 14.01 6.65
C HIS A 246 -48.29 15.40 7.31
N GLY A 247 -48.49 16.47 6.56
CA GLY A 247 -48.47 17.83 7.10
C GLY A 247 -47.10 18.29 7.61
N GLU A 248 -46.03 17.94 6.89
CA GLU A 248 -44.64 18.24 7.25
C GLU A 248 -44.05 19.45 6.46
N PRO A 249 -44.35 20.70 6.86
CA PRO A 249 -44.03 21.89 6.04
C PRO A 249 -42.55 22.05 5.75
N ALA A 250 -41.67 21.72 6.67
CA ALA A 250 -40.20 21.83 6.48
C ALA A 250 -39.65 20.84 5.44
N ARG A 251 -40.28 19.66 5.27
CA ARG A 251 -39.93 18.70 4.23
C ARG A 251 -40.49 19.08 2.88
N ILE A 252 -41.69 19.61 2.86
CA ILE A 252 -42.32 20.13 1.63
C ILE A 252 -41.46 21.22 1.02
N GLU A 253 -41.05 22.19 1.83
CA GLU A 253 -40.18 23.29 1.40
C GLU A 253 -38.87 22.77 0.86
N LEU A 254 -38.21 21.82 1.57
CA LEU A 254 -36.98 21.23 1.13
C LEU A 254 -37.09 20.53 -0.23
N PHE A 255 -38.12 19.71 -0.43
CA PHE A 255 -38.30 19.02 -1.71
C PHE A 255 -38.69 19.95 -2.85
N ASN A 256 -39.38 21.05 -2.60
CA ASN A 256 -39.63 22.10 -3.60
C ASN A 256 -38.30 22.74 -4.01
N GLN A 257 -37.46 23.15 -3.06
CA GLN A 257 -36.15 23.75 -3.36
C GLN A 257 -35.24 22.81 -4.18
N LEU A 258 -35.26 21.51 -3.89
CA LEU A 258 -34.50 20.52 -4.65
C LEU A 258 -35.03 20.34 -6.07
N LEU A 259 -36.34 20.35 -6.26
CA LEU A 259 -36.97 20.25 -7.58
C LEU A 259 -36.69 21.50 -8.42
N ASP A 260 -36.81 22.71 -7.83
CA ASP A 260 -36.51 23.99 -8.49
C ASP A 260 -35.04 24.06 -8.92
N SER A 261 -34.11 23.58 -8.07
CA SER A 261 -32.68 23.57 -8.41
C SER A 261 -32.33 22.66 -9.60
N ILE A 262 -33.13 21.65 -9.89
CA ILE A 262 -32.93 20.78 -11.06
C ILE A 262 -33.45 21.45 -12.32
N ASP A 263 -34.57 22.16 -12.24
CA ASP A 263 -35.19 22.84 -13.39
C ASP A 263 -34.32 24.03 -13.85
N ASP A 264 -33.62 24.73 -12.93
CA ASP A 264 -32.70 25.84 -13.26
C ASP A 264 -31.39 25.37 -13.92
N THR A 265 -31.09 24.09 -13.92
CA THR A 265 -29.82 23.53 -14.45
C THR A 265 -30.00 22.88 -15.84
N THR A 266 -31.24 22.85 -16.38
CA THR A 266 -31.59 22.26 -17.67
C THR A 266 -31.82 23.34 -18.70
#